data_27d97f7ecf23b07f7580209002bb55b8
#
_entry.id   27d97f7ecf23b07f7580209002bb55b8
#
_cell.length_a   1.000
_cell.length_b   1.000
_cell.length_c   1.000
_cell.angle_alpha   90.00
_cell.angle_beta   90.00
_cell.angle_gamma   90.00
#
_symmetry.space_group_name_H-M   'P 1'
#
loop_
_entity.id
_entity.type
_entity.pdbx_description
1 polymer ?
#
loop_
_entity_poly.entity_id
_entity_poly.type
_entity_poly.pdbx_seq_one_letter_code
_entity_poly.pdbx_strand_id
1 'polypeptide(L)'
;AKAVKEQLADFSDAEELRIRAELVVAVLANKLKETKQELSAKLINYFERDATWMDDPDMLRIIGNSTRVIDFNFLATLMNKLLVKYQKIDQYPLDTQKRIGNIFVNYLHVLYDYRAKRMARKYINFLQNLPGIPELTLDKLMGDYYDAVFFKNEKGLAQTLSVLKRVVPKIVSGLPEK
;
A
#
# COMPACT_ATOMS: atom_id res chain seq x y z
N ALA A 1 -12.85 17.74 3.97
CA ALA A 1 -11.59 17.33 4.61
C ALA A 1 -11.03 18.41 5.55
N LYS A 2 -10.89 19.70 5.12
CA LYS A 2 -10.38 20.79 5.99
C LYS A 2 -11.27 21.03 7.21
N ALA A 3 -12.59 21.11 7.02
CA ALA A 3 -13.56 21.28 8.11
C ALA A 3 -13.52 20.09 9.11
N VAL A 4 -13.34 18.86 8.62
CA VAL A 4 -13.20 17.67 9.48
C VAL A 4 -11.92 17.74 10.32
N LYS A 5 -10.81 18.21 9.74
CA LYS A 5 -9.55 18.39 10.49
C LYS A 5 -9.72 19.40 11.64
N GLU A 6 -10.43 20.51 11.40
CA GLU A 6 -10.72 21.54 12.40
C GLU A 6 -11.61 20.99 13.53
N GLN A 7 -12.66 20.23 13.19
CA GLN A 7 -13.54 19.59 14.17
C GLN A 7 -12.85 18.53 15.03
N LEU A 8 -11.86 17.79 14.48
CA LEU A 8 -11.12 16.76 15.19
C LEU A 8 -9.99 17.32 16.08
N ALA A 9 -9.70 18.62 16.00
CA ALA A 9 -8.66 19.24 16.83
C ALA A 9 -8.96 19.17 18.33
N ASP A 10 -10.24 19.11 18.70
CA ASP A 10 -10.71 19.10 20.09
C ASP A 10 -10.78 17.70 20.73
N PHE A 11 -10.54 16.64 19.95
CA PHE A 11 -10.60 15.26 20.45
C PHE A 11 -9.19 14.65 20.59
N SER A 12 -8.75 14.42 21.82
CA SER A 12 -7.42 13.83 22.12
C SER A 12 -7.26 12.43 21.53
N ASP A 13 -8.34 11.65 21.43
CA ASP A 13 -8.35 10.26 20.98
C ASP A 13 -8.51 10.11 19.45
N ALA A 14 -8.57 11.22 18.72
CA ALA A 14 -8.82 11.22 17.28
C ALA A 14 -7.53 11.35 16.43
N GLU A 15 -6.37 10.98 16.97
CA GLU A 15 -5.07 11.13 16.25
C GLU A 15 -5.07 10.42 14.89
N GLU A 16 -5.62 9.19 14.84
CA GLU A 16 -5.80 8.44 13.59
C GLU A 16 -6.62 9.21 12.56
N LEU A 17 -7.78 9.71 12.96
CA LEU A 17 -8.66 10.46 12.06
C LEU A 17 -8.02 11.78 11.60
N ARG A 18 -7.23 12.43 12.47
CA ARG A 18 -6.45 13.62 12.10
C ARG A 18 -5.39 13.31 11.05
N ILE A 19 -4.59 12.26 11.25
CA ILE A 19 -3.58 11.82 10.28
C ILE A 19 -4.24 11.51 8.93
N ARG A 20 -5.36 10.79 8.94
CA ARG A 20 -6.11 10.48 7.71
C ARG A 20 -6.64 11.74 7.02
N ALA A 21 -7.20 12.68 7.78
CA ALA A 21 -7.69 13.95 7.24
C ALA A 21 -6.54 14.79 6.65
N GLU A 22 -5.38 14.82 7.30
CA GLU A 22 -4.20 15.51 6.80
C GLU A 22 -3.67 14.91 5.48
N LEU A 23 -3.62 13.57 5.39
CA LEU A 23 -3.26 12.87 4.16
C LEU A 23 -4.21 13.21 3.01
N VAL A 24 -5.52 13.17 3.26
CA VAL A 24 -6.54 13.51 2.26
C VAL A 24 -6.40 14.98 1.82
N VAL A 25 -6.22 15.89 2.77
CA VAL A 25 -6.03 17.32 2.46
C VAL A 25 -4.77 17.53 1.62
N ALA A 26 -3.66 16.89 1.97
CA ALA A 26 -2.39 17.01 1.23
C ALA A 26 -2.51 16.51 -0.21
N VAL A 27 -3.24 15.40 -0.41
CA VAL A 27 -3.50 14.85 -1.75
C VAL A 27 -4.40 15.77 -2.56
N LEU A 28 -5.56 16.19 -2.01
CA LEU A 28 -6.54 17.03 -2.72
C LEU A 28 -6.01 18.43 -3.03
N ALA A 29 -5.16 18.98 -2.16
CA ALA A 29 -4.52 20.27 -2.38
C ALA A 29 -3.26 20.20 -3.25
N ASN A 30 -2.89 19.01 -3.74
CA ASN A 30 -1.64 18.77 -4.49
C ASN A 30 -0.38 19.23 -3.73
N LYS A 31 -0.42 19.18 -2.38
CA LYS A 31 0.66 19.62 -1.47
C LYS A 31 1.47 18.46 -0.88
N LEU A 32 1.28 17.26 -1.39
CA LEU A 32 1.92 16.06 -0.85
C LEU A 32 3.45 16.17 -0.81
N LYS A 33 4.07 16.80 -1.82
CA LYS A 33 5.53 17.00 -1.85
C LYS A 33 6.00 17.94 -0.76
N GLU A 34 5.26 19.02 -0.49
CA GLU A 34 5.59 20.04 0.50
C GLU A 34 5.45 19.55 1.94
N THR A 35 4.40 18.72 2.19
CA THR A 35 4.06 18.22 3.52
C THR A 35 4.64 16.84 3.82
N LYS A 36 5.29 16.20 2.85
CA LYS A 36 5.74 14.80 2.95
C LYS A 36 6.61 14.55 4.18
N GLN A 37 7.58 15.42 4.45
CA GLN A 37 8.52 15.24 5.56
C GLN A 37 7.81 15.32 6.92
N GLU A 38 6.93 16.29 7.10
CA GLU A 38 6.15 16.47 8.33
C GLU A 38 5.19 15.29 8.55
N LEU A 39 4.44 14.91 7.51
CA LEU A 39 3.51 13.78 7.56
C LEU A 39 4.24 12.46 7.82
N SER A 40 5.40 12.25 7.20
CA SER A 40 6.22 11.07 7.44
C SER A 40 6.66 10.99 8.90
N ALA A 41 7.15 12.08 9.49
CA ALA A 41 7.55 12.11 10.90
C ALA A 41 6.37 11.80 11.84
N LYS A 42 5.18 12.35 11.57
CA LYS A 42 3.96 12.03 12.34
C LYS A 42 3.59 10.56 12.25
N LEU A 43 3.64 9.98 11.04
CA LEU A 43 3.34 8.57 10.80
C LEU A 43 4.34 7.64 11.48
N ILE A 44 5.64 7.95 11.43
CA ILE A 44 6.68 7.20 12.12
C ILE A 44 6.39 7.17 13.61
N ASN A 45 6.21 8.34 14.24
CA ASN A 45 5.89 8.44 15.65
C ASN A 45 4.62 7.66 16.02
N TYR A 46 3.61 7.67 15.14
CA TYR A 46 2.36 6.97 15.36
C TYR A 46 2.56 5.44 15.38
N PHE A 47 3.31 4.89 14.41
CA PHE A 47 3.59 3.46 14.33
C PHE A 47 4.58 2.95 15.38
N GLU A 48 5.43 3.82 15.94
CA GLU A 48 6.39 3.43 16.98
C GLU A 48 5.75 3.32 18.37
N ARG A 49 4.61 3.99 18.61
CA ARG A 49 3.92 3.99 19.91
C ARG A 49 3.20 2.68 20.22
N ASP A 50 2.72 1.99 19.21
CA ASP A 50 1.93 0.77 19.39
C ASP A 50 2.59 -0.42 18.70
N ALA A 51 3.08 -1.38 19.50
CA ALA A 51 3.68 -2.60 18.97
C ALA A 51 2.63 -3.55 18.34
N THR A 52 1.34 -3.36 18.61
CA THR A 52 0.23 -4.20 18.12
C THR A 52 -0.38 -3.69 16.83
N TRP A 53 0.11 -2.61 16.25
CA TRP A 53 -0.41 -1.95 15.05
C TRP A 53 -0.71 -2.90 13.87
N MET A 54 0.00 -4.02 13.80
CA MET A 54 -0.21 -5.01 12.73
C MET A 54 -1.54 -5.76 12.86
N ASP A 55 -2.15 -5.79 14.05
CA ASP A 55 -3.44 -6.43 14.30
C ASP A 55 -4.61 -5.47 14.18
N ASP A 56 -4.32 -4.18 14.15
CA ASP A 56 -5.32 -3.12 14.06
C ASP A 56 -5.69 -2.84 12.59
N PRO A 57 -6.96 -3.07 12.19
CA PRO A 57 -7.44 -2.80 10.83
C PRO A 57 -7.29 -1.34 10.40
N ASP A 58 -7.39 -0.38 11.32
CA ASP A 58 -7.29 1.04 10.99
C ASP A 58 -5.85 1.48 10.80
N MET A 59 -4.92 0.93 11.61
CA MET A 59 -3.48 1.09 11.40
C MET A 59 -3.03 0.52 10.05
N LEU A 60 -3.51 -0.66 9.68
CA LEU A 60 -3.24 -1.25 8.37
C LEU A 60 -3.81 -0.39 7.22
N ARG A 61 -4.97 0.25 7.43
CA ARG A 61 -5.55 1.19 6.46
C ARG A 61 -4.70 2.44 6.29
N ILE A 62 -4.19 2.99 7.39
CA ILE A 62 -3.27 4.14 7.37
C ILE A 62 -2.01 3.80 6.58
N ILE A 63 -1.37 2.66 6.85
CA ILE A 63 -0.19 2.20 6.10
C ILE A 63 -0.51 2.14 4.61
N GLY A 64 -1.58 1.44 4.22
CA GLY A 64 -1.96 1.28 2.83
C GLY A 64 -2.11 2.61 2.08
N ASN A 65 -2.68 3.63 2.75
CA ASN A 65 -2.93 4.94 2.17
C ASN A 65 -1.71 5.89 2.21
N SER A 66 -0.70 5.58 3.02
CA SER A 66 0.45 6.46 3.25
C SER A 66 1.78 5.93 2.72
N THR A 67 1.77 4.84 1.96
CA THR A 67 3.00 4.22 1.42
C THR A 67 3.91 5.19 0.66
N ARG A 68 3.34 6.20 -0.03
CA ARG A 68 4.10 7.22 -0.77
C ARG A 68 4.61 8.37 0.09
N VAL A 69 4.10 8.48 1.31
CA VAL A 69 4.40 9.57 2.24
C VAL A 69 5.49 9.17 3.23
N ILE A 70 5.39 7.96 3.76
CA ILE A 70 6.33 7.42 4.75
C ILE A 70 7.76 7.39 4.16
N ASP A 71 8.74 7.67 5.01
CA ASP A 71 10.17 7.47 4.64
C ASP A 71 10.40 6.07 4.11
N PHE A 72 11.20 5.96 3.05
CA PHE A 72 11.39 4.68 2.34
C PHE A 72 11.99 3.58 3.22
N ASN A 73 12.98 3.91 4.06
CA ASN A 73 13.64 2.91 4.90
C ASN A 73 12.72 2.44 6.04
N PHE A 74 11.98 3.38 6.63
CA PHE A 74 10.99 3.05 7.64
C PHE A 74 9.85 2.21 7.05
N LEU A 75 9.32 2.60 5.90
CA LEU A 75 8.32 1.84 5.16
C LEU A 75 8.81 0.42 4.86
N ALA A 76 10.06 0.25 4.41
CA ALA A 76 10.63 -1.06 4.15
C ALA A 76 10.68 -1.94 5.40
N THR A 77 10.95 -1.34 6.56
CA THR A 77 10.91 -2.04 7.85
C THR A 77 9.50 -2.50 8.20
N LEU A 78 8.48 -1.63 8.05
CA LEU A 78 7.08 -1.98 8.29
C LEU A 78 6.62 -3.10 7.35
N MET A 79 6.95 -3.01 6.05
CA MET A 79 6.59 -4.02 5.07
C MET A 79 7.22 -5.38 5.35
N ASN A 80 8.47 -5.40 5.83
CA ASN A 80 9.11 -6.65 6.23
C ASN A 80 8.41 -7.28 7.45
N LYS A 81 8.02 -6.48 8.44
CA LYS A 81 7.25 -6.96 9.60
C LYS A 81 5.90 -7.56 9.17
N LEU A 82 5.18 -6.88 8.28
CA LEU A 82 3.92 -7.40 7.71
C LEU A 82 4.13 -8.71 6.95
N LEU A 83 5.16 -8.79 6.11
CA LEU A 83 5.44 -9.99 5.33
C LEU A 83 5.73 -11.20 6.22
N VAL A 84 6.48 -11.03 7.29
CA VAL A 84 6.77 -12.09 8.27
C VAL A 84 5.51 -12.51 9.00
N LYS A 85 4.73 -11.55 9.52
CA LYS A 85 3.51 -11.82 10.27
C LYS A 85 2.48 -12.57 9.43
N TYR A 86 2.25 -12.13 8.21
CA TYR A 86 1.19 -12.64 7.34
C TYR A 86 1.66 -13.68 6.32
N GLN A 87 2.79 -14.35 6.56
CA GLN A 87 3.33 -15.38 5.64
C GLN A 87 2.34 -16.54 5.37
N LYS A 88 1.43 -16.82 6.31
CA LYS A 88 0.34 -17.79 6.19
C LYS A 88 -0.99 -17.04 6.10
N ILE A 89 -1.13 -16.22 5.06
CA ILE A 89 -2.26 -15.27 4.92
C ILE A 89 -3.62 -15.96 4.82
N ASP A 90 -3.66 -17.19 4.33
CA ASP A 90 -4.84 -18.04 4.22
C ASP A 90 -5.52 -18.34 5.57
N GLN A 91 -4.79 -18.22 6.69
CA GLN A 91 -5.30 -18.41 8.05
C GLN A 91 -5.99 -17.17 8.62
N TYR A 92 -5.95 -16.04 7.94
CA TYR A 92 -6.52 -14.77 8.41
C TYR A 92 -7.88 -14.49 7.77
N PRO A 93 -8.74 -13.68 8.40
CA PRO A 93 -10.01 -13.25 7.82
C PRO A 93 -9.84 -12.62 6.44
N LEU A 94 -10.81 -12.80 5.54
CA LEU A 94 -10.77 -12.32 4.17
C LEU A 94 -10.47 -10.81 4.07
N ASP A 95 -11.07 -10.01 4.96
CA ASP A 95 -10.81 -8.56 4.97
C ASP A 95 -9.35 -8.22 5.28
N THR A 96 -8.71 -9.00 6.15
CA THR A 96 -7.27 -8.88 6.41
C THR A 96 -6.46 -9.28 5.19
N GLN A 97 -6.80 -10.39 4.53
CA GLN A 97 -6.13 -10.85 3.31
C GLN A 97 -6.16 -9.79 2.21
N LYS A 98 -7.35 -9.22 1.93
CA LYS A 98 -7.55 -8.13 0.97
C LYS A 98 -6.73 -6.90 1.31
N ARG A 99 -6.70 -6.53 2.58
CA ARG A 99 -5.98 -5.36 3.06
C ARG A 99 -4.47 -5.51 2.90
N ILE A 100 -3.92 -6.67 3.29
CA ILE A 100 -2.49 -6.97 3.15
C ILE A 100 -2.10 -7.07 1.67
N GLY A 101 -2.91 -7.70 0.83
CA GLY A 101 -2.71 -7.72 -0.62
C GLY A 101 -2.60 -6.32 -1.20
N ASN A 102 -3.57 -5.46 -0.89
CA ASN A 102 -3.59 -4.07 -1.35
C ASN A 102 -2.37 -3.26 -0.85
N ILE A 103 -1.96 -3.42 0.42
CA ILE A 103 -0.77 -2.77 0.98
C ILE A 103 0.48 -3.17 0.17
N PHE A 104 0.65 -4.44 -0.15
CA PHE A 104 1.82 -4.90 -0.91
C PHE A 104 1.78 -4.48 -2.38
N VAL A 105 0.60 -4.39 -2.99
CA VAL A 105 0.46 -3.77 -4.33
C VAL A 105 0.93 -2.31 -4.31
N ASN A 106 0.47 -1.51 -3.34
CA ASN A 106 0.90 -0.12 -3.19
C ASN A 106 2.40 -0.01 -2.92
N TYR A 107 2.96 -0.93 -2.13
CA TYR A 107 4.39 -0.95 -1.88
C TYR A 107 5.21 -1.33 -3.11
N LEU A 108 4.75 -2.24 -3.94
CA LEU A 108 5.41 -2.57 -5.21
C LEU A 108 5.48 -1.37 -6.14
N HIS A 109 4.47 -0.50 -6.12
CA HIS A 109 4.52 0.76 -6.84
C HIS A 109 5.64 1.68 -6.31
N VAL A 110 5.76 1.81 -4.99
CA VAL A 110 6.87 2.56 -4.37
C VAL A 110 8.22 1.94 -4.74
N LEU A 111 8.36 0.62 -4.67
CA LEU A 111 9.60 -0.06 -5.07
C LEU A 111 9.95 0.18 -6.54
N TYR A 112 8.94 0.30 -7.41
CA TYR A 112 9.16 0.66 -8.82
C TYR A 112 9.71 2.08 -8.94
N ASP A 113 9.10 3.06 -8.28
CA ASP A 113 9.55 4.46 -8.27
C ASP A 113 11.00 4.60 -7.78
N TYR A 114 11.39 3.81 -6.77
CA TYR A 114 12.74 3.77 -6.20
C TYR A 114 13.70 2.82 -6.95
N ARG A 115 13.26 2.17 -8.03
CA ARG A 115 14.03 1.17 -8.80
C ARG A 115 14.58 0.01 -7.93
N ALA A 116 13.89 -0.32 -6.86
CA ALA A 116 14.32 -1.29 -5.84
C ALA A 116 13.95 -2.74 -6.20
N LYS A 117 14.31 -3.18 -7.41
CA LYS A 117 13.98 -4.49 -8.01
C LYS A 117 14.26 -5.68 -7.08
N ARG A 118 15.41 -5.66 -6.38
CA ARG A 118 15.80 -6.78 -5.49
C ARG A 118 14.81 -6.99 -4.35
N MET A 119 14.21 -5.91 -3.84
CA MET A 119 13.24 -5.97 -2.74
C MET A 119 11.87 -6.45 -3.21
N ALA A 120 11.52 -6.26 -4.48
CA ALA A 120 10.18 -6.52 -5.01
C ALA A 120 9.84 -8.02 -5.02
N ARG A 121 10.82 -8.92 -5.30
CA ARG A 121 10.57 -10.35 -5.53
C ARG A 121 9.72 -11.02 -4.44
N LYS A 122 10.02 -10.78 -3.18
CA LYS A 122 9.31 -11.41 -2.07
C LYS A 122 7.85 -10.98 -1.94
N TYR A 123 7.53 -9.74 -2.27
CA TYR A 123 6.16 -9.21 -2.25
C TYR A 123 5.38 -9.66 -3.48
N ILE A 124 6.02 -9.75 -4.64
CA ILE A 124 5.45 -10.37 -5.85
C ILE A 124 5.07 -11.81 -5.56
N ASN A 125 6.02 -12.60 -5.03
CA ASN A 125 5.75 -13.99 -4.68
C ASN A 125 4.60 -14.11 -3.66
N PHE A 126 4.52 -13.22 -2.68
CA PHE A 126 3.42 -13.21 -1.73
C PHE A 126 2.07 -13.02 -2.44
N LEU A 127 1.96 -12.01 -3.31
CA LEU A 127 0.72 -11.72 -4.05
C LEU A 127 0.32 -12.89 -4.97
N GLN A 128 1.27 -13.48 -5.69
CA GLN A 128 1.02 -14.62 -6.57
C GLN A 128 0.54 -15.85 -5.82
N ASN A 129 0.96 -16.02 -4.55
CA ASN A 129 0.56 -17.13 -3.67
C ASN A 129 -0.68 -16.85 -2.81
N LEU A 130 -1.35 -15.72 -2.98
CA LEU A 130 -2.65 -15.48 -2.34
C LEU A 130 -3.66 -16.57 -2.70
N PRO A 131 -4.65 -16.85 -1.83
CA PRO A 131 -5.72 -17.80 -2.14
C PRO A 131 -6.38 -17.51 -3.49
N GLY A 132 -6.75 -18.58 -4.21
CA GLY A 132 -7.37 -18.50 -5.54
C GLY A 132 -8.86 -18.20 -5.47
N ILE A 133 -9.26 -17.13 -4.82
CA ILE A 133 -10.64 -16.69 -4.67
C ILE A 133 -10.91 -15.38 -5.43
N PRO A 134 -12.14 -15.09 -5.85
CA PRO A 134 -12.47 -13.91 -6.65
C PRO A 134 -12.02 -12.60 -6.04
N GLU A 135 -12.15 -12.45 -4.72
CA GLU A 135 -11.87 -11.23 -3.97
C GLU A 135 -10.38 -10.83 -3.96
N LEU A 136 -9.48 -11.79 -4.21
CA LEU A 136 -8.02 -11.59 -4.25
C LEU A 136 -7.45 -11.65 -5.67
N THR A 137 -8.30 -11.84 -6.68
CA THR A 137 -7.86 -11.98 -8.08
C THR A 137 -7.12 -10.75 -8.58
N LEU A 138 -7.59 -9.56 -8.21
CA LEU A 138 -6.93 -8.32 -8.62
C LEU A 138 -5.53 -8.21 -8.03
N ASP A 139 -5.35 -8.51 -6.74
CA ASP A 139 -4.05 -8.45 -6.09
C ASP A 139 -3.06 -9.44 -6.71
N LYS A 140 -3.53 -10.66 -7.07
CA LYS A 140 -2.72 -11.64 -7.80
C LYS A 140 -2.31 -11.14 -9.19
N LEU A 141 -3.24 -10.58 -9.96
CA LEU A 141 -2.95 -9.97 -11.27
C LEU A 141 -1.97 -8.81 -11.16
N MET A 142 -2.06 -8.01 -10.09
CA MET A 142 -1.06 -6.97 -9.83
C MET A 142 0.31 -7.54 -9.48
N GLY A 143 0.37 -8.69 -8.79
CA GLY A 143 1.61 -9.45 -8.60
C GLY A 143 2.24 -9.85 -9.93
N ASP A 144 1.46 -10.42 -10.85
CA ASP A 144 1.91 -10.83 -12.20
C ASP A 144 2.35 -9.62 -13.03
N TYR A 145 1.60 -8.51 -12.95
CA TYR A 145 1.96 -7.26 -13.60
C TYR A 145 3.33 -6.76 -13.15
N TYR A 146 3.56 -6.63 -11.83
CA TYR A 146 4.83 -6.16 -11.31
C TYR A 146 5.98 -7.15 -11.56
N ASP A 147 5.73 -8.46 -11.57
CA ASP A 147 6.73 -9.44 -11.99
C ASP A 147 7.19 -9.15 -13.42
N ALA A 148 6.25 -8.99 -14.33
CA ALA A 148 6.54 -8.71 -15.73
C ALA A 148 7.28 -7.38 -15.92
N VAL A 149 6.90 -6.32 -15.19
CA VAL A 149 7.55 -5.01 -15.25
C VAL A 149 8.96 -5.05 -14.69
N PHE A 150 9.16 -5.59 -13.49
CA PHE A 150 10.47 -5.62 -12.84
C PHE A 150 11.46 -6.53 -13.55
N PHE A 151 10.99 -7.63 -14.14
CA PHE A 151 11.85 -8.65 -14.74
C PHE A 151 11.82 -8.67 -16.27
N LYS A 152 11.19 -7.62 -16.89
CA LYS A 152 11.20 -7.39 -18.34
C LYS A 152 10.60 -8.55 -19.15
N ASN A 153 9.53 -9.15 -18.65
CA ASN A 153 8.76 -10.17 -19.35
C ASN A 153 7.69 -9.51 -20.21
N GLU A 154 8.04 -9.17 -21.46
CA GLU A 154 7.12 -8.45 -22.38
C GLU A 154 5.85 -9.24 -22.69
N LYS A 155 5.96 -10.56 -22.88
CA LYS A 155 4.81 -11.42 -23.14
C LYS A 155 3.87 -11.46 -21.93
N GLY A 156 4.41 -11.67 -20.75
CA GLY A 156 3.63 -11.67 -19.50
C GLY A 156 2.96 -10.32 -19.26
N LEU A 157 3.67 -9.21 -19.51
CA LEU A 157 3.14 -7.86 -19.38
C LEU A 157 1.96 -7.63 -20.33
N ALA A 158 2.09 -7.99 -21.61
CA ALA A 158 1.01 -7.84 -22.58
C ALA A 158 -0.22 -8.66 -22.21
N GLN A 159 -0.04 -9.90 -21.73
CA GLN A 159 -1.13 -10.76 -21.28
C GLN A 159 -1.84 -10.16 -20.06
N THR A 160 -1.10 -9.79 -19.02
CA THR A 160 -1.67 -9.22 -17.80
C THR A 160 -2.38 -7.91 -18.06
N LEU A 161 -1.79 -7.00 -18.85
CA LEU A 161 -2.42 -5.74 -19.25
C LEU A 161 -3.71 -5.96 -20.04
N SER A 162 -3.77 -6.97 -20.91
CA SER A 162 -4.98 -7.33 -21.65
C SER A 162 -6.13 -7.67 -20.71
N VAL A 163 -5.88 -8.43 -19.65
CA VAL A 163 -6.87 -8.76 -18.62
C VAL A 163 -7.25 -7.51 -17.80
N LEU A 164 -6.27 -6.79 -17.28
CA LEU A 164 -6.50 -5.60 -16.45
C LEU A 164 -7.29 -4.52 -17.18
N LYS A 165 -7.03 -4.26 -18.46
CA LYS A 165 -7.78 -3.31 -19.28
C LYS A 165 -9.27 -3.67 -19.41
N ARG A 166 -9.61 -4.96 -19.40
CA ARG A 166 -11.00 -5.43 -19.48
C ARG A 166 -11.72 -5.37 -18.13
N VAL A 167 -11.01 -5.67 -17.05
CA VAL A 167 -11.59 -5.83 -15.70
C VAL A 167 -11.58 -4.51 -14.93
N VAL A 168 -10.48 -3.78 -14.97
CA VAL A 168 -10.24 -2.56 -14.17
C VAL A 168 -9.54 -1.45 -14.98
N PRO A 169 -10.14 -0.95 -16.06
CA PRO A 169 -9.48 -0.01 -16.99
C PRO A 169 -8.97 1.26 -16.31
N LYS A 170 -9.65 1.73 -15.24
CA LYS A 170 -9.24 2.91 -14.48
C LYS A 170 -7.93 2.70 -13.70
N ILE A 171 -7.62 1.48 -13.30
CA ILE A 171 -6.36 1.19 -12.60
C ILE A 171 -5.20 1.26 -13.60
N VAL A 172 -5.41 0.77 -14.82
CA VAL A 172 -4.34 0.69 -15.83
C VAL A 172 -3.75 2.05 -16.17
N SER A 173 -4.57 3.12 -16.20
CA SER A 173 -4.09 4.49 -16.47
C SER A 173 -3.14 5.04 -15.41
N GLY A 174 -3.12 4.47 -14.22
CA GLY A 174 -2.22 4.86 -13.12
C GLY A 174 -1.03 3.92 -12.91
N LEU A 175 -0.91 2.89 -13.75
CA LEU A 175 0.21 1.95 -13.64
C LEU A 175 1.50 2.53 -14.26
N PRO A 176 2.68 2.13 -13.73
CA PRO A 176 3.96 2.49 -14.33
C PRO A 176 4.02 2.06 -15.80
N GLU A 177 4.33 2.99 -16.68
CA GLU A 177 4.70 2.68 -18.06
C GLU A 177 6.18 2.28 -18.12
N LYS A 178 6.56 1.53 -19.20
CA LYS A 178 7.96 1.09 -19.40
C LYS A 178 8.95 2.23 -19.51
#